data_4c72e1e488ffed8f726e8283f89b1ef4
#
_entry.id   4c72e1e488ffed8f726e8283f89b1ef4
#
_cell.length_a   1.000
_cell.length_b   1.000
_cell.length_c   1.000
_cell.angle_alpha   90.00
_cell.angle_beta   90.00
_cell.angle_gamma   90.00
#
_symmetry.space_group_name_H-M   'P 1'
#
loop_
_entity.id
_entity.type
_entity.pdbx_description
1 polymer ?
#
loop_
_entity_poly.entity_id
_entity_poly.type
_entity_poly.pdbx_seq_one_letter_code
_entity_poly.pdbx_strand_id
1 'polypeptide(L)'
;NVNALFIIFIIFIFFLALWATSNVIAIIGGSPPVDTSRALCAEILRKAGLSKKDVLLDLGSGSGNTLIATVKDIGATAIGYEISPFPYLLSRVRTILIRQKVRIHYASLFEADLSGATVVFIYLLPKILRTVG
;
A
#
# COMPACT_ATOMS: atom_id res chain seq x y z
N ASN A 1 13.86 -26.32 -23.28
CA ASN A 1 12.50 -26.73 -23.58
C ASN A 1 11.70 -25.50 -24.05
N VAL A 2 11.34 -25.45 -25.33
CA VAL A 2 10.71 -24.28 -25.99
C VAL A 2 9.42 -23.86 -25.27
N ASN A 3 8.65 -24.82 -24.78
CA ASN A 3 7.39 -24.55 -24.09
C ASN A 3 7.61 -23.85 -22.73
N ALA A 4 8.66 -24.23 -22.01
CA ALA A 4 8.98 -23.58 -20.73
C ALA A 4 9.44 -22.13 -20.92
N LEU A 5 10.28 -21.88 -21.93
CA LEU A 5 10.71 -20.53 -22.29
C LEU A 5 9.54 -19.65 -22.72
N PHE A 6 8.63 -20.20 -23.50
CA PHE A 6 7.43 -19.50 -23.94
C PHE A 6 6.52 -19.12 -22.76
N ILE A 7 6.31 -20.05 -21.84
CA ILE A 7 5.52 -19.79 -20.61
C ILE A 7 6.19 -18.70 -19.76
N ILE A 8 7.51 -18.78 -19.55
CA ILE A 8 8.27 -17.76 -18.82
C ILE A 8 8.12 -16.39 -19.49
N PHE A 9 8.21 -16.34 -20.82
CA PHE A 9 8.04 -15.10 -21.58
C PHE A 9 6.64 -14.50 -21.41
N ILE A 10 5.59 -15.30 -21.48
CA ILE A 10 4.21 -14.84 -21.26
C ILE A 10 4.03 -14.29 -19.83
N ILE A 11 4.55 -14.99 -18.83
CA ILE A 11 4.52 -14.54 -17.43
C ILE A 11 5.25 -13.20 -17.28
N PHE A 12 6.43 -13.07 -17.91
CA PHE A 12 7.20 -11.82 -17.87
C PHE A 12 6.42 -10.66 -18.50
N ILE A 13 5.83 -10.85 -19.69
CA ILE A 13 5.01 -9.82 -20.34
C ILE A 13 3.79 -9.45 -19.49
N PHE A 14 3.14 -10.42 -18.86
CA PHE A 14 2.02 -10.16 -17.95
C PHE A 14 2.43 -9.25 -16.80
N PHE A 15 3.52 -9.57 -16.10
CA PHE A 15 4.01 -8.74 -14.99
C PHE A 15 4.49 -7.37 -15.45
N LEU A 16 5.12 -7.28 -16.62
CA LEU A 16 5.53 -6.00 -17.21
C LEU A 16 4.31 -5.12 -17.51
N ALA A 17 3.26 -5.67 -18.09
CA ALA A 17 2.02 -4.96 -18.38
C ALA A 17 1.33 -4.50 -17.06
N LEU A 18 1.29 -5.36 -16.08
CA LEU A 18 0.73 -5.04 -14.76
C LEU A 18 1.50 -3.89 -14.08
N TRP A 19 2.83 -3.94 -14.14
CA TRP A 19 3.70 -2.89 -13.61
C TRP A 19 3.48 -1.55 -14.35
N ALA A 20 3.47 -1.58 -15.69
CA ALA A 20 3.25 -0.40 -16.52
C ALA A 20 1.88 0.23 -16.24
N THR A 21 0.82 -0.58 -16.18
CA THR A 21 -0.54 -0.13 -15.87
C THR A 21 -0.60 0.51 -14.48
N SER A 22 0.05 -0.08 -13.49
CA SER A 22 0.11 0.46 -12.14
C SER A 22 0.77 1.84 -12.09
N ASN A 23 1.86 2.04 -12.83
CA ASN A 23 2.53 3.35 -12.91
C ASN A 23 1.64 4.41 -13.57
N VAL A 24 0.93 4.06 -14.64
CA VAL A 24 -0.02 4.97 -15.30
C VAL A 24 -1.14 5.36 -14.35
N ILE A 25 -1.73 4.41 -13.65
CA ILE A 25 -2.80 4.65 -12.67
C ILE A 25 -2.29 5.55 -11.54
N ALA A 26 -1.09 5.31 -11.01
CA ALA A 26 -0.49 6.12 -9.96
C ALA A 26 -0.27 7.58 -10.41
N ILE A 27 0.24 7.78 -11.63
CA ILE A 27 0.46 9.12 -12.20
C ILE A 27 -0.86 9.86 -12.37
N ILE A 28 -1.88 9.21 -12.96
CA ILE A 28 -3.21 9.80 -13.18
C ILE A 28 -3.89 10.08 -11.84
N GLY A 29 -3.77 9.16 -10.87
CA GLY A 29 -4.32 9.30 -9.54
C GLY A 29 -3.61 10.33 -8.66
N GLY A 30 -2.47 10.87 -9.12
CA GLY A 30 -1.68 11.87 -8.39
C GLY A 30 -0.95 11.32 -7.17
N SER A 31 -0.84 10.00 -7.06
CA SER A 31 -0.05 9.33 -6.04
C SER A 31 1.27 8.86 -6.68
N PRO A 32 2.42 9.43 -6.32
CA PRO A 32 3.68 9.02 -6.92
C PRO A 32 4.01 7.58 -6.52
N PRO A 33 4.65 6.79 -7.41
CA PRO A 33 5.13 5.45 -7.08
C PRO A 33 6.42 5.51 -6.24
N VAL A 34 6.39 6.28 -5.16
CA VAL A 34 7.52 6.41 -4.23
C VAL A 34 7.26 5.52 -3.02
N ASP A 35 8.15 4.58 -2.83
CA ASP A 35 8.08 3.64 -1.74
C ASP A 35 8.96 4.12 -0.58
N THR A 36 8.33 4.49 0.52
CA THR A 36 9.03 4.84 1.76
C THR A 36 9.52 3.57 2.44
N SER A 37 10.79 3.51 2.84
CA SER A 37 11.34 2.34 3.49
C SER A 37 10.58 1.99 4.77
N ARG A 38 10.50 0.71 5.10
CA ARG A 38 9.88 0.25 6.34
C ARG A 38 10.48 0.90 7.59
N ALA A 39 11.81 1.03 7.63
CA ALA A 39 12.51 1.65 8.76
C ALA A 39 12.08 3.10 8.97
N LEU A 40 11.97 3.87 7.90
CA LEU A 40 11.51 5.26 7.96
C LEU A 40 10.02 5.34 8.34
N CYS A 41 9.19 4.45 7.82
CA CYS A 41 7.78 4.36 8.24
C CYS A 41 7.68 4.11 9.75
N ALA A 42 8.42 3.15 10.27
CA ALA A 42 8.42 2.82 11.70
C ALA A 42 8.86 4.02 12.56
N GLU A 43 9.88 4.76 12.12
CA GLU A 43 10.34 5.98 12.80
C GLU A 43 9.26 7.06 12.83
N ILE A 44 8.63 7.33 11.69
CA ILE A 44 7.54 8.31 11.57
C ILE A 44 6.38 7.93 12.49
N LEU A 45 5.96 6.67 12.48
CA LEU A 45 4.84 6.18 13.29
C LEU A 45 5.14 6.28 14.79
N ARG A 46 6.36 5.96 15.22
CA ARG A 46 6.78 6.14 16.62
C ARG A 46 6.77 7.60 17.04
N LYS A 47 7.31 8.49 16.21
CA LYS A 47 7.30 9.95 16.46
C LYS A 47 5.89 10.52 16.50
N ALA A 48 4.95 9.96 15.73
CA ALA A 48 3.54 10.31 15.77
C ALA A 48 2.80 9.77 17.00
N GLY A 49 3.46 8.94 17.82
CA GLY A 49 2.86 8.37 19.03
C GLY A 49 1.94 7.17 18.79
N LEU A 50 2.07 6.50 17.63
CA LEU A 50 1.27 5.30 17.35
C LEU A 50 1.55 4.20 18.38
N SER A 51 0.50 3.63 18.93
CA SER A 51 0.55 2.58 19.96
C SER A 51 -0.11 1.29 19.49
N LYS A 52 0.08 0.22 20.27
CA LYS A 52 -0.53 -1.10 19.99
C LYS A 52 -2.07 -1.09 19.96
N LYS A 53 -2.69 -0.10 20.57
CA LYS A 53 -4.15 0.06 20.63
C LYS A 53 -4.74 0.74 19.41
N ASP A 54 -3.88 1.34 18.59
CA ASP A 54 -4.30 2.10 17.42
C ASP A 54 -4.68 1.21 16.24
N VAL A 55 -5.51 1.77 15.38
CA VAL A 55 -5.83 1.25 14.05
C VAL A 55 -5.37 2.29 13.04
N LEU A 56 -4.29 1.99 12.32
CA LEU A 56 -3.76 2.85 11.27
C LEU A 56 -4.53 2.61 9.97
N LEU A 57 -4.94 3.69 9.34
CA LEU A 57 -5.46 3.69 7.98
C LEU A 57 -4.46 4.38 7.06
N ASP A 58 -3.93 3.66 6.09
CA ASP A 58 -3.01 4.17 5.07
C ASP A 58 -3.74 4.36 3.74
N LEU A 59 -3.90 5.61 3.34
CA LEU A 59 -4.54 6.00 2.08
C LEU A 59 -3.48 6.09 0.98
N GLY A 60 -3.40 5.05 0.15
CA GLY A 60 -2.35 4.88 -0.84
C GLY A 60 -1.20 4.02 -0.30
N SER A 61 -1.54 2.82 0.18
CA SER A 61 -0.61 1.97 0.93
C SER A 61 0.55 1.38 0.11
N GLY A 62 0.50 1.47 -1.21
CA GLY A 62 1.57 1.02 -2.10
C GLY A 62 1.94 -0.43 -1.88
N SER A 63 3.24 -0.72 -1.77
CA SER A 63 3.77 -2.08 -1.52
C SER A 63 3.58 -2.57 -0.08
N GLY A 64 3.04 -1.73 0.81
CA GLY A 64 2.66 -2.10 2.17
C GLY A 64 3.72 -1.86 3.24
N ASN A 65 4.77 -1.09 2.99
CA ASN A 65 5.82 -0.83 3.99
C ASN A 65 5.26 -0.20 5.27
N THR A 66 4.35 0.78 5.14
CA THR A 66 3.68 1.41 6.30
C THR A 66 2.83 0.39 7.07
N LEU A 67 2.09 -0.46 6.37
CA LEU A 67 1.26 -1.50 6.98
C LEU A 67 2.10 -2.52 7.73
N ILE A 68 3.22 -2.96 7.15
CA ILE A 68 4.15 -3.90 7.77
C ILE A 68 4.80 -3.28 9.00
N ALA A 69 5.27 -2.04 8.90
CA ALA A 69 5.84 -1.30 10.04
C ALA A 69 4.83 -1.15 11.18
N THR A 70 3.58 -0.81 10.87
CA THR A 70 2.50 -0.69 11.84
C THR A 70 2.32 -1.98 12.64
N VAL A 71 2.28 -3.13 11.97
CA VAL A 71 2.02 -4.41 12.64
C VAL A 71 3.28 -4.98 13.29
N LYS A 72 4.39 -5.02 12.57
CA LYS A 72 5.62 -5.69 13.05
C LYS A 72 6.47 -4.83 13.98
N ASP A 73 6.55 -3.53 13.74
CA ASP A 73 7.42 -2.63 14.51
C ASP A 73 6.68 -1.92 15.65
N ILE A 74 5.38 -1.67 15.50
CA ILE A 74 4.55 -1.01 16.53
C ILE A 74 3.63 -2.02 17.25
N GLY A 75 3.12 -3.02 16.54
CA GLY A 75 2.16 -3.99 17.07
C GLY A 75 0.70 -3.56 16.97
N ALA A 76 0.41 -2.51 16.20
CA ALA A 76 -0.94 -2.01 15.95
C ALA A 76 -1.62 -2.77 14.80
N THR A 77 -2.89 -2.47 14.56
CA THR A 77 -3.67 -2.96 13.41
C THR A 77 -3.57 -1.98 12.25
N ALA A 78 -3.53 -2.47 11.02
CA ALA A 78 -3.39 -1.66 9.83
C ALA A 78 -4.48 -1.95 8.79
N ILE A 79 -4.97 -0.88 8.15
CA ILE A 79 -5.89 -0.94 7.01
C ILE A 79 -5.27 -0.12 5.89
N GLY A 80 -5.16 -0.68 4.70
CA GLY A 80 -4.62 0.00 3.52
C GLY A 80 -5.63 0.08 2.40
N TYR A 81 -5.56 1.17 1.64
CA TYR A 81 -6.27 1.37 0.38
C TYR A 81 -5.25 1.59 -0.73
N GLU A 82 -5.29 0.78 -1.76
CA GLU A 82 -4.40 0.88 -2.92
C GLU A 82 -5.19 0.65 -4.20
N ILE A 83 -5.06 1.56 -5.15
CA ILE A 83 -5.76 1.49 -6.44
C ILE A 83 -4.91 0.87 -7.55
N SER A 84 -3.60 0.87 -7.38
CA SER A 84 -2.67 0.32 -8.38
C SER A 84 -2.55 -1.19 -8.24
N PRO A 85 -2.82 -1.97 -9.30
CA PRO A 85 -2.92 -3.42 -9.20
C PRO A 85 -1.62 -4.11 -8.77
N PHE A 86 -0.47 -3.69 -9.29
CA PHE A 86 0.81 -4.33 -8.93
C PHE A 86 1.19 -4.11 -7.46
N PRO A 87 1.26 -2.88 -6.93
CA PRO A 87 1.51 -2.65 -5.51
C PRO A 87 0.49 -3.35 -4.61
N TYR A 88 -0.79 -3.34 -4.98
CA TYR A 88 -1.83 -4.06 -4.24
C TYR A 88 -1.53 -5.54 -4.09
N LEU A 89 -1.24 -6.25 -5.21
CA LEU A 89 -0.91 -7.67 -5.19
C LEU A 89 0.37 -7.94 -4.39
N LEU A 90 1.40 -7.11 -4.57
CA LEU A 90 2.65 -7.23 -3.84
C LEU A 90 2.43 -7.07 -2.34
N SER A 91 1.65 -6.08 -1.92
CA SER A 91 1.34 -5.86 -0.51
C SER A 91 0.54 -7.02 0.10
N ARG A 92 -0.39 -7.61 -0.66
CA ARG A 92 -1.13 -8.81 -0.24
C ARG A 92 -0.20 -9.99 0.02
N VAL A 93 0.74 -10.24 -0.86
CA VAL A 93 1.73 -11.32 -0.69
C VAL A 93 2.64 -11.04 0.51
N ARG A 94 3.16 -9.83 0.62
CA ARG A 94 4.07 -9.44 1.71
C ARG A 94 3.43 -9.48 3.11
N THR A 95 2.13 -9.30 3.19
CA THR A 95 1.39 -9.26 4.47
C THR A 95 0.66 -10.55 4.80
N ILE A 96 0.83 -11.61 4.00
CA ILE A 96 0.08 -12.86 4.17
C ILE A 96 0.24 -13.49 5.55
N LEU A 97 1.44 -13.42 6.15
CA LEU A 97 1.73 -13.97 7.47
C LEU A 97 1.19 -13.12 8.63
N ILE A 98 0.82 -11.88 8.36
CA ILE A 98 0.26 -10.94 9.34
C ILE A 98 -1.18 -10.53 9.01
N ARG A 99 -1.84 -11.27 8.13
CA ARG A 99 -3.18 -10.96 7.60
C ARG A 99 -4.27 -10.79 8.66
N GLN A 100 -4.06 -11.30 9.88
CA GLN A 100 -5.01 -11.13 10.97
C GLN A 100 -5.05 -9.69 11.49
N LYS A 101 -3.95 -8.93 11.30
CA LYS A 101 -3.80 -7.53 11.73
C LYS A 101 -3.74 -6.55 10.57
N VAL A 102 -3.80 -7.02 9.33
CA VAL A 102 -3.75 -6.19 8.11
C VAL A 102 -4.94 -6.48 7.22
N ARG A 103 -5.63 -5.42 6.80
CA ARG A 103 -6.63 -5.46 5.74
C ARG A 103 -6.19 -4.53 4.63
N ILE A 104 -6.26 -4.99 3.38
CA ILE A 104 -5.91 -4.17 2.21
C ILE A 104 -7.07 -4.21 1.23
N HIS A 105 -7.57 -3.03 0.88
CA HIS A 105 -8.65 -2.83 -0.08
C HIS A 105 -8.10 -2.38 -1.42
N TYR A 106 -8.49 -3.09 -2.48
CA TYR A 106 -8.26 -2.65 -3.85
C TYR A 106 -9.32 -1.62 -4.22
N ALA A 107 -9.07 -0.37 -3.85
CA ALA A 107 -10.02 0.72 -4.01
C ALA A 107 -9.32 2.08 -3.98
N SER A 108 -10.03 3.10 -4.45
CA SER A 108 -9.60 4.48 -4.33
C SER A 108 -9.58 4.94 -2.86
N LEU A 109 -8.66 5.81 -2.52
CA LEU A 109 -8.61 6.45 -1.19
C LEU A 109 -9.90 7.26 -0.89
N PHE A 110 -10.60 7.74 -1.92
CA PHE A 110 -11.87 8.47 -1.76
C PHE A 110 -13.04 7.56 -1.34
N GLU A 111 -12.90 6.24 -1.49
CA GLU A 111 -13.89 5.24 -1.06
C GLU A 111 -13.60 4.73 0.35
N ALA A 112 -12.54 5.24 1.01
CA ALA A 112 -12.11 4.74 2.30
C ALA A 112 -13.13 5.01 3.41
N ASP A 113 -13.42 3.98 4.19
CA ASP A 113 -14.17 4.10 5.44
C ASP A 113 -13.21 4.45 6.59
N LEU A 114 -13.35 5.66 7.10
CA LEU A 114 -12.52 6.17 8.18
C LEU A 114 -13.04 5.79 9.58
N SER A 115 -14.23 5.24 9.70
CA SER A 115 -14.93 5.04 10.98
C SER A 115 -14.20 4.09 11.95
N GLY A 116 -13.44 3.13 11.42
CA GLY A 116 -12.69 2.16 12.23
C GLY A 116 -11.25 2.59 12.54
N ALA A 117 -10.78 3.71 12.03
CA ALA A 117 -9.41 4.17 12.18
C ALA A 117 -9.24 5.12 13.37
N THR A 118 -8.11 5.01 14.08
CA THR A 118 -7.69 5.96 15.10
C THR A 118 -6.62 6.92 14.60
N VAL A 119 -5.84 6.50 13.59
CA VAL A 119 -4.78 7.29 12.95
C VAL A 119 -4.87 7.12 11.44
N VAL A 120 -4.77 8.23 10.70
CA VAL A 120 -4.76 8.23 9.24
C VAL A 120 -3.39 8.67 8.74
N PHE A 121 -2.78 7.85 7.90
CA PHE A 121 -1.52 8.15 7.22
C PHE A 121 -1.82 8.48 5.76
N ILE A 122 -1.34 9.64 5.30
CA ILE A 122 -1.53 10.09 3.92
C ILE A 122 -0.20 10.61 3.38
N TYR A 123 0.21 10.07 2.23
CA TYR A 123 1.34 10.59 1.47
C TYR A 123 0.89 10.81 0.02
N LEU A 124 0.50 12.05 -0.29
CA LEU A 124 -0.13 12.42 -1.55
C LEU A 124 0.52 13.66 -2.16
N LEU A 125 0.35 13.83 -3.48
CA LEU A 125 0.70 15.07 -4.14
C LEU A 125 -0.24 16.21 -3.71
N PRO A 126 0.26 17.48 -3.69
CA PRO A 126 -0.53 18.63 -3.23
C PRO A 126 -1.89 18.80 -3.90
N LYS A 127 -2.01 18.40 -5.17
CA LYS A 127 -3.26 18.45 -5.92
C LYS A 127 -4.37 17.61 -5.29
N ILE A 128 -4.01 16.41 -4.83
CA ILE A 128 -4.97 15.50 -4.19
C ILE A 128 -5.30 15.96 -2.77
N LEU A 129 -4.31 16.49 -2.05
CA LEU A 129 -4.53 17.04 -0.70
C LEU A 129 -5.58 18.16 -0.69
N ARG A 130 -5.63 18.99 -1.72
CA ARG A 130 -6.67 20.02 -1.86
C ARG A 130 -8.07 19.42 -2.05
N THR A 131 -8.19 18.25 -2.63
CA THR A 131 -9.47 17.58 -2.86
C THR A 131 -9.94 16.84 -1.61
N VAL A 132 -9.02 16.32 -0.79
CA VAL A 132 -9.32 15.60 0.46
C VAL A 132 -9.59 16.56 1.63
N GLY A 133 -8.93 17.69 1.65
CA GLY A 133 -9.13 18.75 2.67
C GLY A 133 -10.28 19.64 2.36
#